data_1f48835c4843782dfaa2f1c2daa34a56
#
_entry.id   1f48835c4843782dfaa2f1c2daa34a56
#
_cell.length_a   1.000
_cell.length_b   1.000
_cell.length_c   1.000
_cell.angle_alpha   90.00
_cell.angle_beta   90.00
_cell.angle_gamma   90.00
#
_symmetry.space_group_name_H-M   'P 1'
#
loop_
_entity.id
_entity.type
_entity.pdbx_description
1 polymer ?
#
loop_
_entity_poly.entity_id
_entity_poly.type
_entity_poly.pdbx_seq_one_letter_code
_entity_poly.pdbx_strand_id
1 'polypeptide(L)'
;MLTLRPGSHVHLLVQTLAVTGEYPLCSLGLLGKERVLREVVRRGTEPQLIRNPQTGEEVRTKLFVLNGKGREKSLRLYKGALPLLHWLHPAAYGYYVDTFWEHHFPGDAAHRDRNHRVAEAVALCMSAGVEVLPYDLPRLQREEIRKVTPDVPSLYLGRDIKKAFPGEEKKTLFTRTVGALFYPGGCYAVYNARNAAMKWRGMGEFKALHSLTEVARLNGGVERLDGALLLGQSYQVALETLSASQQERREFRFDGIYPHIHFVPLDGFGARLLMLLTQPHWQERLLDLLFEPEDRTFGRGAMEYDAQVEGVKIFSHLDGDIARLLRFKEALRGRPGKFEVLCFPQQAGFVGEFLEDMAGVKVIQLDAVEERM
;
A
#
# COMPACT_ATOMS: atom_id res chain seq x y z
N MET A 1 15.46 12.10 28.00
CA MET A 1 16.42 11.73 26.96
C MET A 1 15.72 10.78 26.00
N LEU A 2 15.67 11.09 24.71
CA LEU A 2 15.15 10.19 23.69
C LEU A 2 16.31 9.37 23.10
N THR A 3 16.13 8.07 22.98
CA THR A 3 17.17 7.19 22.46
C THR A 3 16.93 6.94 20.97
N LEU A 4 17.88 7.29 20.13
CA LEU A 4 17.87 7.09 18.69
C LEU A 4 18.50 5.72 18.33
N ARG A 5 18.00 4.64 18.90
CA ARG A 5 18.51 3.29 18.56
C ARG A 5 17.77 2.76 17.33
N PRO A 6 18.45 2.06 16.41
CA PRO A 6 17.78 1.29 15.36
C PRO A 6 16.67 0.40 15.95
N GLY A 7 15.53 0.30 15.25
CA GLY A 7 14.36 -0.45 15.73
C GLY A 7 13.52 0.24 16.81
N SER A 8 13.93 1.40 17.34
CA SER A 8 13.11 2.16 18.31
C SER A 8 11.96 2.88 17.61
N HIS A 9 10.86 3.17 18.36
CA HIS A 9 9.74 3.95 17.83
C HIS A 9 10.16 5.36 17.35
N VAL A 10 11.20 5.95 17.95
CA VAL A 10 11.78 7.23 17.48
C VAL A 10 12.43 7.05 16.12
N HIS A 11 13.24 5.98 15.97
CA HIS A 11 13.90 5.65 14.71
C HIS A 11 12.86 5.42 13.60
N LEU A 12 11.83 4.62 13.87
CA LEU A 12 10.73 4.36 12.95
C LEU A 12 10.05 5.65 12.47
N LEU A 13 9.70 6.57 13.38
CA LEU A 13 9.11 7.85 13.03
C LEU A 13 10.07 8.72 12.20
N VAL A 14 11.35 8.76 12.56
CA VAL A 14 12.35 9.54 11.81
C VAL A 14 12.55 8.99 10.41
N GLN A 15 12.62 7.66 10.23
CA GLN A 15 12.69 7.01 8.92
C GLN A 15 11.45 7.31 8.07
N THR A 16 10.25 7.14 8.66
CA THR A 16 9.00 7.45 7.96
C THR A 16 8.98 8.89 7.48
N LEU A 17 9.36 9.84 8.36
CA LEU A 17 9.41 11.26 8.01
C LEU A 17 10.50 11.60 7.01
N ALA A 18 11.61 10.87 7.01
CA ALA A 18 12.66 11.05 6.00
C ALA A 18 12.15 10.76 4.58
N VAL A 19 11.28 9.76 4.45
CA VAL A 19 10.66 9.38 3.16
C VAL A 19 9.48 10.25 2.81
N THR A 20 8.61 10.56 3.78
CA THR A 20 7.30 11.18 3.53
C THR A 20 7.29 12.69 3.72
N GLY A 21 8.25 13.23 4.49
CA GLY A 21 8.37 14.62 4.90
C GLY A 21 7.34 15.03 5.96
N GLU A 22 6.12 14.52 5.89
CA GLU A 22 5.00 14.83 6.77
C GLU A 22 4.18 13.56 7.05
N TYR A 23 3.73 13.37 8.30
CA TYR A 23 2.93 12.21 8.70
C TYR A 23 1.68 12.62 9.48
N PRO A 24 0.46 12.14 9.13
CA PRO A 24 -0.78 12.47 9.82
C PRO A 24 -0.84 11.82 11.21
N LEU A 25 -1.12 12.61 12.26
CA LEU A 25 -1.17 12.08 13.62
C LEU A 25 -2.33 11.10 13.87
N CYS A 26 -3.40 11.19 13.08
CA CYS A 26 -4.53 10.27 13.18
C CYS A 26 -4.18 8.85 12.72
N SER A 27 -3.08 8.67 11.99
CA SER A 27 -2.66 7.38 11.41
C SER A 27 -1.43 6.77 12.12
N LEU A 28 -1.07 7.29 13.30
CA LEU A 28 0.07 6.73 14.08
C LEU A 28 -0.09 5.24 14.39
N GLY A 29 -1.34 4.76 14.52
CA GLY A 29 -1.64 3.35 14.74
C GLY A 29 -1.10 2.40 13.65
N LEU A 30 -0.86 2.89 12.43
CA LEU A 30 -0.24 2.12 11.35
C LEU A 30 1.23 1.77 11.62
N LEU A 31 1.92 2.58 12.40
CA LEU A 31 3.34 2.39 12.75
C LEU A 31 3.53 1.59 14.05
N GLY A 32 2.46 1.21 14.73
CA GLY A 32 2.53 0.44 15.97
C GLY A 32 1.57 0.93 17.04
N LYS A 33 1.88 0.65 18.33
CA LYS A 33 1.01 1.03 19.44
C LYS A 33 0.86 2.56 19.55
N GLU A 34 -0.29 3.07 19.14
CA GLU A 34 -0.58 4.50 19.01
C GLU A 34 -0.27 5.29 20.31
N ARG A 35 -0.62 4.75 21.49
CA ARG A 35 -0.34 5.39 22.77
C ARG A 35 1.16 5.63 22.99
N VAL A 36 1.99 4.67 22.62
CA VAL A 36 3.46 4.77 22.75
C VAL A 36 3.99 5.82 21.79
N LEU A 37 3.55 5.76 20.52
CA LEU A 37 3.96 6.72 19.50
C LEU A 37 3.53 8.15 19.82
N ARG A 38 2.34 8.36 20.38
CA ARG A 38 1.90 9.68 20.86
C ARG A 38 2.81 10.24 21.95
N GLU A 39 3.26 9.40 22.88
CA GLU A 39 4.21 9.83 23.91
C GLU A 39 5.59 10.15 23.31
N VAL A 40 6.06 9.37 22.35
CA VAL A 40 7.30 9.65 21.61
C VAL A 40 7.20 11.00 20.87
N VAL A 41 6.08 11.27 20.21
CA VAL A 41 5.82 12.53 19.54
C VAL A 41 5.83 13.69 20.55
N ARG A 42 5.11 13.55 21.68
CA ARG A 42 5.07 14.57 22.72
C ARG A 42 6.47 14.92 23.21
N ARG A 43 7.27 13.93 23.57
CA ARG A 43 8.66 14.14 24.01
C ARG A 43 9.54 14.73 22.91
N GLY A 44 9.37 14.28 21.67
CA GLY A 44 10.17 14.76 20.53
C GLY A 44 9.87 16.21 20.12
N THR A 45 8.72 16.77 20.52
CA THR A 45 8.40 18.19 20.31
C THR A 45 9.03 19.15 21.33
N GLU A 46 9.62 18.61 22.40
CA GLU A 46 10.37 19.36 23.39
C GLU A 46 11.88 19.30 23.11
N PRO A 47 12.67 20.33 23.46
CA PRO A 47 14.13 20.28 23.31
C PRO A 47 14.74 19.14 24.15
N GLN A 48 15.48 18.26 23.52
CA GLN A 48 16.15 17.12 24.14
C GLN A 48 17.64 17.22 23.90
N LEU A 49 18.45 16.73 24.86
CA LEU A 49 19.86 16.45 24.62
C LEU A 49 19.96 15.08 23.96
N ILE A 50 20.53 15.05 22.77
CA ILE A 50 20.66 13.86 21.95
C ILE A 50 22.14 13.66 21.66
N ARG A 51 22.62 12.46 21.99
CA ARG A 51 24.02 12.09 21.81
C ARG A 51 24.15 11.10 20.64
N ASN A 52 25.10 11.37 19.76
CA ASN A 52 25.52 10.42 18.74
C ASN A 52 26.21 9.23 19.41
N PRO A 53 25.68 8.01 19.27
CA PRO A 53 26.25 6.84 19.94
C PRO A 53 27.62 6.45 19.40
N GLN A 54 28.00 6.88 18.19
CA GLN A 54 29.26 6.53 17.53
C GLN A 54 30.36 7.56 17.83
N THR A 55 30.05 8.85 17.71
CA THR A 55 31.04 9.94 17.82
C THR A 55 31.06 10.57 19.21
N GLY A 56 30.00 10.38 20.02
CA GLY A 56 29.83 11.05 21.29
C GLY A 56 29.38 12.51 21.18
N GLU A 57 29.22 13.03 19.97
CA GLU A 57 28.75 14.39 19.72
C GLU A 57 27.34 14.61 20.31
N GLU A 58 27.11 15.77 20.91
CA GLU A 58 25.86 16.10 21.59
C GLU A 58 25.20 17.31 20.93
N VAL A 59 23.88 17.19 20.65
CA VAL A 59 23.06 18.28 20.13
C VAL A 59 21.81 18.42 20.98
N ARG A 60 21.52 19.66 21.39
CA ARG A 60 20.26 19.98 22.05
C ARG A 60 19.27 20.52 21.03
N THR A 61 18.26 19.72 20.69
CA THR A 61 17.27 20.08 19.68
C THR A 61 15.92 19.40 19.93
N LYS A 62 14.90 19.88 19.26
CA LYS A 62 13.63 19.13 19.08
C LYS A 62 13.82 18.15 17.94
N LEU A 63 13.13 17.02 17.98
CA LEU A 63 13.07 16.08 16.85
C LEU A 63 11.95 16.45 15.88
N PHE A 64 10.82 16.82 16.41
CA PHE A 64 9.59 16.99 15.67
C PHE A 64 8.96 18.36 15.85
N VAL A 65 8.17 18.72 14.86
CA VAL A 65 7.25 19.87 14.90
C VAL A 65 5.86 19.41 14.45
N LEU A 66 4.83 19.94 15.15
CA LEU A 66 3.44 19.71 14.81
C LEU A 66 2.94 20.81 13.89
N ASN A 67 2.22 20.45 12.84
CA ASN A 67 1.60 21.35 11.90
C ASN A 67 0.10 21.05 11.73
N GLY A 68 -0.71 22.04 11.35
CA GLY A 68 -2.15 21.86 11.17
C GLY A 68 -2.95 21.82 12.48
N LYS A 69 -4.27 21.66 12.36
CA LYS A 69 -5.23 21.60 13.47
C LYS A 69 -6.19 20.43 13.31
N GLY A 70 -6.76 19.96 14.41
CA GLY A 70 -7.77 18.89 14.41
C GLY A 70 -7.28 17.60 13.73
N ARG A 71 -8.09 17.04 12.85
CA ARG A 71 -7.78 15.80 12.12
C ARG A 71 -6.67 15.96 11.07
N GLU A 72 -6.41 17.18 10.62
CA GLU A 72 -5.32 17.48 9.68
C GLU A 72 -3.96 17.68 10.38
N LYS A 73 -3.90 17.50 11.69
CA LYS A 73 -2.68 17.66 12.45
C LYS A 73 -1.65 16.63 12.04
N SER A 74 -0.46 17.10 11.68
CA SER A 74 0.63 16.31 11.14
C SER A 74 1.94 16.52 11.88
N LEU A 75 2.82 15.58 11.73
CA LEU A 75 4.17 15.55 12.28
C LEU A 75 5.17 15.78 11.15
N ARG A 76 6.20 16.61 11.40
CA ARG A 76 7.34 16.83 10.52
C ARG A 76 8.64 16.77 11.31
N LEU A 77 9.76 16.50 10.64
CA LEU A 77 11.06 16.70 11.26
C LEU A 77 11.26 18.19 11.58
N TYR A 78 11.85 18.48 12.73
CA TYR A 78 12.31 19.83 13.03
C TYR A 78 13.59 20.11 12.24
N LYS A 79 13.74 21.33 11.68
CA LYS A 79 14.93 21.69 10.86
C LYS A 79 16.25 21.40 11.58
N GLY A 80 16.33 21.72 12.87
CA GLY A 80 17.52 21.43 13.69
C GLY A 80 17.77 19.96 13.97
N ALA A 81 16.84 19.05 13.60
CA ALA A 81 17.04 17.59 13.72
C ALA A 81 17.65 16.95 12.46
N LEU A 82 17.84 17.69 11.38
CA LEU A 82 18.42 17.15 10.14
C LEU A 82 19.82 16.56 10.33
N PRO A 83 20.73 17.13 11.14
CA PRO A 83 22.01 16.48 11.46
C PRO A 83 21.83 15.10 12.11
N LEU A 84 20.77 14.91 12.92
CA LEU A 84 20.48 13.63 13.56
C LEU A 84 20.02 12.58 12.54
N LEU A 85 19.27 12.98 11.52
CA LEU A 85 18.92 12.11 10.41
C LEU A 85 20.18 11.63 9.68
N HIS A 86 21.15 12.52 9.44
CA HIS A 86 22.43 12.17 8.85
C HIS A 86 23.21 11.16 9.73
N TRP A 87 23.21 11.31 11.05
CA TRP A 87 23.86 10.36 11.95
C TRP A 87 23.21 8.98 11.92
N LEU A 88 21.88 8.94 11.86
CA LEU A 88 21.13 7.69 11.82
C LEU A 88 21.26 6.96 10.49
N HIS A 89 21.12 7.70 9.40
CA HIS A 89 21.05 7.14 8.06
C HIS A 89 21.46 8.18 6.99
N PRO A 90 22.71 8.21 6.55
CA PRO A 90 23.19 9.19 5.56
C PRO A 90 22.40 9.19 4.25
N ALA A 91 22.00 8.00 3.75
CA ALA A 91 21.20 7.89 2.53
C ALA A 91 19.81 8.48 2.70
N ALA A 92 19.15 8.25 3.85
CA ALA A 92 17.85 8.85 4.16
C ALA A 92 17.95 10.39 4.27
N TYR A 93 19.04 10.91 4.82
CA TYR A 93 19.33 12.34 4.85
C TYR A 93 19.47 12.92 3.45
N GLY A 94 20.28 12.29 2.60
CA GLY A 94 20.43 12.70 1.19
C GLY A 94 19.11 12.72 0.44
N TYR A 95 18.33 11.65 0.56
CA TYR A 95 16.99 11.56 -0.04
C TYR A 95 16.05 12.66 0.47
N TYR A 96 16.06 12.94 1.78
CA TYR A 96 15.24 14.00 2.37
C TYR A 96 15.59 15.38 1.82
N VAL A 97 16.88 15.72 1.77
CA VAL A 97 17.35 17.02 1.27
C VAL A 97 17.01 17.17 -0.22
N ASP A 98 17.23 16.13 -1.02
CA ASP A 98 16.91 16.15 -2.46
C ASP A 98 15.40 16.27 -2.74
N THR A 99 14.58 15.67 -1.85
CA THR A 99 13.14 15.62 -2.03
C THR A 99 12.42 16.85 -1.48
N PHE A 100 12.88 17.34 -0.33
CA PHE A 100 12.27 18.46 0.42
C PHE A 100 13.26 19.62 0.50
N TRP A 101 13.68 20.12 -0.66
CA TRP A 101 14.64 21.22 -0.80
C TRP A 101 14.40 22.33 0.23
N GLU A 102 15.46 22.71 0.95
CA GLU A 102 15.41 23.72 2.01
C GLU A 102 14.34 23.49 3.10
N HIS A 103 13.93 22.25 3.32
CA HIS A 103 12.87 21.92 4.27
C HIS A 103 11.54 22.62 3.94
N HIS A 104 11.26 22.82 2.65
CA HIS A 104 10.05 23.47 2.16
C HIS A 104 8.89 22.47 2.03
N PHE A 105 7.72 22.84 2.58
CA PHE A 105 6.51 22.04 2.46
C PHE A 105 5.37 22.90 1.89
N PRO A 106 4.78 22.52 0.76
CA PRO A 106 3.59 23.19 0.23
C PRO A 106 2.47 23.25 1.26
N GLY A 107 1.90 24.42 1.46
CA GLY A 107 0.95 24.66 2.56
C GLY A 107 -0.52 24.43 2.25
N ASP A 108 -0.89 24.19 0.97
CA ASP A 108 -2.30 24.01 0.62
C ASP A 108 -2.86 22.62 1.04
N ALA A 109 -4.17 22.54 1.20
CA ALA A 109 -4.86 21.36 1.67
C ALA A 109 -4.72 20.15 0.72
N ALA A 110 -4.68 20.39 -0.59
CA ALA A 110 -4.58 19.33 -1.59
C ALA A 110 -3.20 18.64 -1.56
N HIS A 111 -2.13 19.43 -1.41
CA HIS A 111 -0.79 18.89 -1.26
C HIS A 111 -0.62 18.13 0.06
N ARG A 112 -1.21 18.63 1.16
CA ARG A 112 -1.19 17.91 2.45
C ARG A 112 -1.94 16.59 2.37
N ASP A 113 -3.15 16.55 1.80
CA ASP A 113 -3.90 15.30 1.64
C ASP A 113 -3.11 14.28 0.82
N ARG A 114 -2.46 14.71 -0.27
CA ARG A 114 -1.59 13.83 -1.07
C ARG A 114 -0.41 13.30 -0.26
N ASN A 115 0.27 14.15 0.49
CA ASN A 115 1.37 13.73 1.36
C ASN A 115 0.91 12.75 2.43
N HIS A 116 -0.27 12.96 3.02
CA HIS A 116 -0.84 12.04 4.00
C HIS A 116 -1.17 10.68 3.37
N ARG A 117 -1.71 10.64 2.15
CA ARG A 117 -1.94 9.38 1.41
C ARG A 117 -0.64 8.60 1.19
N VAL A 118 0.43 9.30 0.80
CA VAL A 118 1.76 8.70 0.64
C VAL A 118 2.27 8.19 1.99
N ALA A 119 2.15 9.00 3.05
CA ALA A 119 2.65 8.66 4.37
C ALA A 119 1.96 7.41 4.96
N GLU A 120 0.65 7.30 4.83
CA GLU A 120 -0.12 6.14 5.27
C GLU A 120 0.26 4.87 4.50
N ALA A 121 0.46 4.98 3.18
CA ALA A 121 0.89 3.84 2.36
C ALA A 121 2.30 3.38 2.73
N VAL A 122 3.24 4.30 2.93
CA VAL A 122 4.61 3.98 3.42
C VAL A 122 4.54 3.28 4.77
N ALA A 123 3.74 3.79 5.71
CA ALA A 123 3.58 3.19 7.03
C ALA A 123 3.01 1.77 6.96
N LEU A 124 1.99 1.55 6.13
CA LEU A 124 1.42 0.22 5.94
C LEU A 124 2.44 -0.75 5.32
N CYS A 125 3.18 -0.32 4.30
CA CYS A 125 4.24 -1.12 3.70
C CYS A 125 5.33 -1.48 4.72
N MET A 126 5.79 -0.52 5.52
CA MET A 126 6.76 -0.79 6.60
C MET A 126 6.21 -1.81 7.61
N SER A 127 4.95 -1.68 8.00
CA SER A 127 4.29 -2.62 8.91
C SER A 127 4.06 -4.01 8.30
N ALA A 128 4.01 -4.10 6.98
CA ALA A 128 3.94 -5.34 6.22
C ALA A 128 5.31 -5.97 5.92
N GLY A 129 6.39 -5.43 6.49
CA GLY A 129 7.75 -5.97 6.30
C GLY A 129 8.44 -5.52 5.02
N VAL A 130 7.96 -4.46 4.35
CA VAL A 130 8.69 -3.84 3.23
C VAL A 130 9.84 -3.02 3.83
N GLU A 131 11.02 -3.61 3.88
CA GLU A 131 12.20 -3.00 4.52
C GLU A 131 12.96 -2.08 3.58
N VAL A 132 12.90 -2.31 2.27
CA VAL A 132 13.61 -1.51 1.27
C VAL A 132 12.80 -0.26 0.96
N LEU A 133 13.26 0.85 1.50
CA LEU A 133 12.61 2.16 1.39
C LEU A 133 13.20 2.97 0.22
N PRO A 134 12.51 4.03 -0.24
CA PRO A 134 12.95 4.80 -1.41
C PRO A 134 14.37 5.34 -1.36
N TYR A 135 14.96 5.57 -0.19
CA TYR A 135 16.33 6.05 -0.06
C TYR A 135 17.39 4.93 -0.21
N ASP A 136 16.99 3.65 -0.04
CA ASP A 136 17.87 2.49 -0.22
C ASP A 136 17.82 1.96 -1.66
N LEU A 137 16.85 2.43 -2.45
CA LEU A 137 16.65 1.97 -3.81
C LEU A 137 17.51 2.77 -4.81
N PRO A 138 18.09 2.09 -5.82
CA PRO A 138 18.71 2.80 -6.92
C PRO A 138 17.66 3.61 -7.69
N ARG A 139 18.10 4.65 -8.39
CA ARG A 139 17.21 5.40 -9.28
C ARG A 139 16.67 4.47 -10.36
N LEU A 140 15.39 4.63 -10.73
CA LEU A 140 14.70 3.80 -11.72
C LEU A 140 15.38 3.73 -13.10
N GLN A 141 16.24 4.69 -13.43
CA GLN A 141 17.00 4.72 -14.67
C GLN A 141 18.27 3.86 -14.65
N ARG A 142 18.65 3.32 -13.50
CA ARG A 142 19.89 2.55 -13.36
C ARG A 142 19.63 1.05 -13.49
N GLU A 143 20.56 0.33 -14.07
CA GLU A 143 20.45 -1.10 -14.24
C GLU A 143 20.44 -1.87 -12.91
N GLU A 144 21.00 -1.29 -11.86
CA GLU A 144 21.04 -1.90 -10.53
C GLU A 144 19.64 -2.19 -9.95
N ILE A 145 18.61 -1.51 -10.42
CA ILE A 145 17.22 -1.78 -10.00
C ILE A 145 16.83 -3.23 -10.28
N ARG A 146 17.29 -3.82 -11.37
CA ARG A 146 17.00 -5.22 -11.75
C ARG A 146 17.58 -6.24 -10.78
N LYS A 147 18.56 -5.84 -9.96
CA LYS A 147 19.18 -6.70 -8.97
C LYS A 147 18.47 -6.66 -7.62
N VAL A 148 17.69 -5.61 -7.37
CA VAL A 148 17.05 -5.37 -6.06
C VAL A 148 15.58 -5.73 -6.08
N THR A 149 14.82 -5.25 -7.07
CA THR A 149 13.36 -5.37 -7.10
C THR A 149 12.82 -6.79 -7.25
N PRO A 150 13.49 -7.75 -7.90
CA PRO A 150 12.98 -9.12 -7.99
C PRO A 150 13.07 -9.94 -6.71
N ASP A 151 13.97 -9.58 -5.79
CA ASP A 151 14.34 -10.45 -4.67
C ASP A 151 13.62 -10.08 -3.36
N VAL A 152 13.27 -8.80 -3.19
CA VAL A 152 12.65 -8.30 -1.95
C VAL A 152 11.54 -7.30 -2.25
N PRO A 153 10.49 -7.24 -1.42
CA PRO A 153 9.46 -6.21 -1.57
C PRO A 153 10.07 -4.81 -1.47
N SER A 154 9.81 -3.96 -2.47
CA SER A 154 10.44 -2.65 -2.64
C SER A 154 9.41 -1.62 -3.08
N LEU A 155 9.30 -0.49 -2.35
CA LEU A 155 8.34 0.56 -2.64
C LEU A 155 9.00 1.77 -3.32
N TYR A 156 8.66 2.03 -4.57
CA TYR A 156 8.94 3.29 -5.26
C TYR A 156 7.77 4.25 -5.14
N LEU A 157 8.03 5.48 -4.72
CA LEU A 157 6.98 6.49 -4.65
C LEU A 157 6.70 7.12 -6.02
N GLY A 158 5.48 7.59 -6.23
CA GLY A 158 5.07 8.23 -7.46
C GLY A 158 5.94 9.41 -7.88
N ARG A 159 6.56 10.12 -6.92
CA ARG A 159 7.54 11.20 -7.19
C ARG A 159 8.84 10.66 -7.82
N ASP A 160 9.29 9.48 -7.41
CA ASP A 160 10.51 8.87 -7.93
C ASP A 160 10.25 8.24 -9.30
N ILE A 161 9.08 7.63 -9.48
CA ILE A 161 8.62 7.13 -10.78
C ILE A 161 8.53 8.26 -11.80
N LYS A 162 8.02 9.44 -11.42
CA LYS A 162 7.95 10.61 -12.30
C LYS A 162 9.32 11.07 -12.81
N LYS A 163 10.37 10.92 -12.01
CA LYS A 163 11.73 11.26 -12.41
C LYS A 163 12.25 10.37 -13.55
N ALA A 164 11.70 9.16 -13.73
CA ALA A 164 12.06 8.27 -14.82
C ALA A 164 11.55 8.76 -16.20
N PHE A 165 10.60 9.70 -16.22
CA PHE A 165 9.98 10.19 -17.44
C PHE A 165 10.32 11.67 -17.67
N PRO A 166 11.19 12.02 -18.61
CA PRO A 166 11.43 13.40 -18.99
C PRO A 166 10.22 13.97 -19.75
N GLY A 167 9.76 15.16 -19.36
CA GLY A 167 8.68 15.91 -20.02
C GLY A 167 7.53 16.32 -19.10
N GLU A 168 6.93 17.49 -19.41
CA GLU A 168 5.87 18.09 -18.56
C GLU A 168 4.54 17.33 -18.62
N GLU A 169 4.20 16.76 -19.78
CA GLU A 169 2.94 16.01 -19.97
C GLU A 169 2.79 14.82 -19.03
N LYS A 170 3.90 14.25 -18.56
CA LYS A 170 3.92 13.08 -17.69
C LYS A 170 3.80 13.40 -16.19
N LYS A 171 3.90 14.67 -15.81
CA LYS A 171 3.72 15.09 -14.40
C LYS A 171 2.31 14.81 -13.85
N THR A 172 1.30 14.73 -14.71
CA THR A 172 -0.09 14.48 -14.32
C THR A 172 -0.46 12.99 -14.27
N LEU A 173 0.30 12.12 -14.93
CA LEU A 173 -0.03 10.68 -15.05
C LEU A 173 -0.16 9.98 -13.70
N PHE A 174 0.73 10.28 -12.76
CA PHE A 174 0.79 9.62 -11.45
C PHE A 174 0.19 10.48 -10.33
N THR A 175 -0.78 11.33 -10.61
CA THR A 175 -1.31 12.28 -9.63
C THR A 175 -2.05 11.57 -8.49
N ARG A 176 -2.68 10.45 -8.76
CA ARG A 176 -3.46 9.66 -7.79
C ARG A 176 -2.69 8.46 -7.26
N THR A 177 -1.71 7.98 -8.00
CA THR A 177 -0.88 6.83 -7.63
C THR A 177 0.09 7.26 -6.53
N VAL A 178 0.11 6.52 -5.43
CA VAL A 178 1.09 6.69 -4.36
C VAL A 178 2.47 6.24 -4.84
N GLY A 179 2.52 5.08 -5.51
CA GLY A 179 3.75 4.49 -6.00
C GLY A 179 3.53 3.17 -6.70
N ALA A 180 4.60 2.40 -6.80
CA ALA A 180 4.63 1.04 -7.26
C ALA A 180 5.33 0.15 -6.22
N LEU A 181 4.71 -0.95 -5.85
CA LEU A 181 5.27 -1.94 -4.95
C LEU A 181 5.72 -3.14 -5.76
N PHE A 182 7.03 -3.31 -5.86
CA PHE A 182 7.64 -4.49 -6.46
C PHE A 182 7.76 -5.59 -5.40
N TYR A 183 7.59 -6.84 -5.82
CA TYR A 183 7.79 -8.01 -4.98
C TYR A 183 8.32 -9.15 -5.86
N PRO A 184 8.84 -10.24 -5.29
CA PRO A 184 9.36 -11.35 -6.07
C PRO A 184 8.32 -11.92 -7.03
N GLY A 185 8.52 -11.71 -8.33
CA GLY A 185 7.64 -12.18 -9.39
C GLY A 185 6.60 -11.17 -9.90
N GLY A 186 6.41 -10.00 -9.24
CA GLY A 186 5.37 -9.07 -9.65
C GLY A 186 5.54 -7.61 -9.25
N CYS A 187 4.54 -6.82 -9.63
CA CYS A 187 4.47 -5.40 -9.28
C CYS A 187 3.02 -4.95 -9.16
N TYR A 188 2.71 -4.18 -8.14
CA TYR A 188 1.41 -3.52 -7.96
C TYR A 188 1.51 -2.01 -8.12
N ALA A 189 0.53 -1.41 -8.81
CA ALA A 189 0.26 0.02 -8.68
C ALA A 189 -0.41 0.30 -7.32
N VAL A 190 0.08 1.27 -6.57
CA VAL A 190 -0.44 1.56 -5.22
C VAL A 190 -1.26 2.84 -5.23
N TYR A 191 -2.50 2.74 -4.78
CA TYR A 191 -3.45 3.84 -4.57
C TYR A 191 -3.85 3.91 -3.10
N ASN A 192 -4.11 5.12 -2.60
CA ASN A 192 -4.68 5.31 -1.27
C ASN A 192 -5.92 6.20 -1.35
N ALA A 193 -7.08 5.60 -1.17
CA ALA A 193 -8.37 6.29 -1.16
C ALA A 193 -8.70 6.93 0.19
N ARG A 194 -8.02 6.49 1.28
CA ARG A 194 -8.32 6.86 2.67
C ARG A 194 -9.78 6.54 3.01
N ASN A 195 -10.62 7.55 3.18
CA ASN A 195 -12.02 7.45 3.62
C ASN A 195 -13.02 7.84 2.53
N ALA A 196 -12.62 7.91 1.29
CA ALA A 196 -13.51 8.28 0.18
C ALA A 196 -13.43 7.24 -0.94
N ALA A 197 -14.56 6.97 -1.60
CA ALA A 197 -14.58 6.10 -2.76
C ALA A 197 -13.60 6.57 -3.84
N MET A 198 -12.86 5.64 -4.42
CA MET A 198 -11.97 5.93 -5.54
C MET A 198 -12.79 6.19 -6.80
N LYS A 199 -12.70 7.42 -7.31
CA LYS A 199 -13.30 7.78 -8.61
C LYS A 199 -12.28 7.54 -9.70
N TRP A 200 -12.48 6.50 -10.49
CA TRP A 200 -11.62 6.16 -11.62
C TRP A 200 -11.94 7.08 -12.81
N ARG A 201 -10.88 7.59 -13.44
CA ARG A 201 -11.02 8.49 -14.61
C ARG A 201 -10.55 7.83 -15.91
N GLY A 202 -10.78 6.54 -16.05
CA GLY A 202 -10.55 5.78 -17.28
C GLY A 202 -9.19 6.05 -17.92
N MET A 203 -9.12 7.01 -18.83
CA MET A 203 -7.90 7.31 -19.59
C MET A 203 -6.69 7.74 -18.76
N GLY A 204 -6.88 8.39 -17.60
CA GLY A 204 -5.78 8.80 -16.75
C GLY A 204 -5.10 7.62 -16.09
N GLU A 205 -5.89 6.72 -15.52
CA GLU A 205 -5.42 5.50 -14.86
C GLU A 205 -4.88 4.50 -15.89
N PHE A 206 -5.50 4.40 -17.08
CA PHE A 206 -5.01 3.54 -18.17
C PHE A 206 -3.60 3.98 -18.64
N LYS A 207 -3.38 5.28 -18.83
CA LYS A 207 -2.05 5.82 -19.15
C LYS A 207 -1.04 5.57 -18.02
N ALA A 208 -1.47 5.71 -16.75
CA ALA A 208 -0.63 5.42 -15.60
C ALA A 208 -0.24 3.93 -15.55
N LEU A 209 -1.20 3.03 -15.76
CA LEU A 209 -0.95 1.58 -15.87
C LEU A 209 0.08 1.29 -16.96
N HIS A 210 -0.14 1.79 -18.18
CA HIS A 210 0.78 1.58 -19.29
C HIS A 210 2.20 2.06 -18.97
N SER A 211 2.33 3.26 -18.42
CA SER A 211 3.64 3.79 -18.02
C SER A 211 4.29 3.00 -16.89
N LEU A 212 3.52 2.52 -15.91
CA LEU A 212 4.04 1.67 -14.83
C LEU A 212 4.45 0.29 -15.35
N THR A 213 3.70 -0.29 -16.29
CA THR A 213 4.06 -1.56 -16.94
C THR A 213 5.38 -1.44 -17.68
N GLU A 214 5.61 -0.34 -18.40
CA GLU A 214 6.89 -0.08 -19.07
C GLU A 214 8.04 0.05 -18.04
N VAL A 215 7.83 0.77 -16.94
CA VAL A 215 8.84 0.89 -15.86
C VAL A 215 9.11 -0.48 -15.23
N ALA A 216 8.08 -1.25 -14.90
CA ALA A 216 8.21 -2.56 -14.30
C ALA A 216 9.01 -3.50 -15.20
N ARG A 217 8.68 -3.54 -16.48
CA ARG A 217 9.34 -4.40 -17.47
C ARG A 217 10.78 -3.97 -17.76
N LEU A 218 10.99 -2.69 -18.08
CA LEU A 218 12.30 -2.20 -18.53
C LEU A 218 13.29 -2.02 -17.38
N ASN A 219 12.83 -1.54 -16.25
CA ASN A 219 13.68 -1.18 -15.13
C ASN A 219 13.63 -2.21 -13.99
N GLY A 220 12.46 -2.73 -13.67
CA GLY A 220 12.26 -3.69 -12.60
C GLY A 220 12.53 -5.15 -12.98
N GLY A 221 12.64 -5.46 -14.27
CA GLY A 221 12.78 -6.85 -14.74
C GLY A 221 11.53 -7.71 -14.55
N VAL A 222 10.37 -7.08 -14.30
CA VAL A 222 9.07 -7.74 -14.13
C VAL A 222 8.33 -7.69 -15.48
N GLU A 223 7.84 -8.83 -15.96
CA GLU A 223 7.23 -8.91 -17.29
C GLU A 223 5.88 -8.17 -17.37
N ARG A 224 5.14 -8.12 -16.27
CA ARG A 224 3.82 -7.48 -16.19
C ARG A 224 3.55 -6.85 -14.83
N LEU A 225 2.60 -5.92 -14.81
CA LEU A 225 2.01 -5.40 -13.60
C LEU A 225 0.82 -6.30 -13.22
N ASP A 226 0.84 -6.93 -12.05
CA ASP A 226 -0.18 -7.91 -11.66
C ASP A 226 -1.53 -7.28 -11.34
N GLY A 227 -1.54 -6.04 -10.89
CA GLY A 227 -2.77 -5.33 -10.55
C GLY A 227 -2.51 -4.06 -9.78
N ALA A 228 -3.53 -3.64 -9.01
CA ALA A 228 -3.42 -2.50 -8.12
C ALA A 228 -3.72 -2.89 -6.67
N LEU A 229 -3.06 -2.21 -5.74
CA LEU A 229 -3.44 -2.15 -4.33
C LEU A 229 -4.26 -0.88 -4.12
N LEU A 230 -5.47 -1.02 -3.63
CA LEU A 230 -6.33 0.07 -3.21
C LEU A 230 -6.39 0.11 -1.68
N LEU A 231 -5.67 1.05 -1.08
CA LEU A 231 -5.67 1.24 0.35
C LEU A 231 -6.85 2.11 0.78
N GLY A 232 -7.52 1.74 1.87
CA GLY A 232 -8.66 2.48 2.42
C GLY A 232 -8.83 2.26 3.91
N GLN A 233 -9.52 3.18 4.61
CA GLN A 233 -9.67 3.13 6.07
C GLN A 233 -10.60 2.00 6.55
N SER A 234 -11.51 1.54 5.69
CA SER A 234 -12.45 0.47 6.02
C SER A 234 -13.02 -0.17 4.76
N TYR A 235 -13.63 -1.34 4.89
CA TYR A 235 -14.35 -2.01 3.80
C TYR A 235 -15.57 -1.23 3.27
N GLN A 236 -16.06 -0.25 4.03
CA GLN A 236 -17.05 0.70 3.53
C GLN A 236 -16.56 1.47 2.30
N VAL A 237 -15.26 1.84 2.28
CA VAL A 237 -14.63 2.49 1.11
C VAL A 237 -14.62 1.56 -0.11
N ALA A 238 -14.38 0.26 0.10
CA ALA A 238 -14.45 -0.73 -0.97
C ALA A 238 -15.88 -0.84 -1.52
N LEU A 239 -16.87 -0.93 -0.64
CA LEU A 239 -18.29 -1.02 -1.02
C LEU A 239 -18.74 0.21 -1.81
N GLU A 240 -18.41 1.41 -1.35
CA GLU A 240 -18.72 2.65 -2.05
C GLU A 240 -18.00 2.74 -3.42
N THR A 241 -16.75 2.26 -3.51
CA THR A 241 -16.01 2.20 -4.77
C THR A 241 -16.69 1.26 -5.77
N LEU A 242 -17.11 0.07 -5.32
CA LEU A 242 -17.83 -0.90 -6.14
C LEU A 242 -19.18 -0.35 -6.59
N SER A 243 -19.93 0.27 -5.68
CA SER A 243 -21.25 0.85 -5.98
C SER A 243 -21.16 2.00 -6.99
N ALA A 244 -20.16 2.87 -6.83
CA ALA A 244 -19.91 3.95 -7.80
C ALA A 244 -19.56 3.41 -9.19
N SER A 245 -18.79 2.32 -9.25
CA SER A 245 -18.37 1.70 -10.51
C SER A 245 -19.49 1.03 -11.28
N GLN A 246 -20.51 0.53 -10.62
CA GLN A 246 -21.66 -0.11 -11.29
C GLN A 246 -22.46 0.88 -12.17
N GLN A 247 -22.32 2.18 -11.92
CA GLN A 247 -22.97 3.24 -12.69
C GLN A 247 -22.14 3.70 -13.91
N GLU A 248 -20.89 3.25 -14.01
CA GLU A 248 -19.97 3.64 -15.07
C GLU A 248 -20.07 2.70 -16.28
N ARG A 249 -19.72 3.22 -17.47
CA ARG A 249 -19.58 2.37 -18.66
C ARG A 249 -18.46 1.37 -18.45
N ARG A 250 -18.68 0.10 -18.80
CA ARG A 250 -17.76 -1.02 -18.58
C ARG A 250 -16.31 -0.75 -19.04
N GLU A 251 -16.16 -0.01 -20.15
CA GLU A 251 -14.86 0.33 -20.74
C GLU A 251 -14.02 1.28 -19.87
N PHE A 252 -14.67 2.03 -18.96
CA PHE A 252 -14.03 3.01 -18.08
C PHE A 252 -14.03 2.59 -16.61
N ARG A 253 -14.62 1.43 -16.32
CA ARG A 253 -14.61 0.87 -14.96
C ARG A 253 -13.18 0.44 -14.56
N PHE A 254 -12.93 0.42 -13.27
CA PHE A 254 -11.63 0.06 -12.74
C PHE A 254 -11.21 -1.38 -13.10
N ASP A 255 -12.15 -2.33 -13.17
CA ASP A 255 -11.92 -3.72 -13.57
C ASP A 255 -11.64 -3.90 -15.06
N GLY A 256 -11.92 -2.88 -15.88
CA GLY A 256 -11.45 -2.79 -17.26
C GLY A 256 -10.03 -2.22 -17.39
N ILE A 257 -9.54 -1.52 -16.37
CA ILE A 257 -8.19 -0.95 -16.31
C ILE A 257 -7.22 -1.95 -15.66
N TYR A 258 -7.58 -2.42 -14.46
CA TYR A 258 -6.82 -3.41 -13.70
C TYR A 258 -7.61 -4.70 -13.58
N PRO A 259 -7.11 -5.84 -14.09
CA PRO A 259 -7.79 -7.13 -13.95
C PRO A 259 -7.91 -7.55 -12.48
N HIS A 260 -6.97 -7.11 -11.65
CA HIS A 260 -6.91 -7.38 -10.22
C HIS A 260 -6.76 -6.09 -9.44
N ILE A 261 -7.61 -5.89 -8.41
CA ILE A 261 -7.51 -4.77 -7.49
C ILE A 261 -7.73 -5.30 -6.08
N HIS A 262 -6.65 -5.42 -5.34
CA HIS A 262 -6.69 -5.89 -3.97
C HIS A 262 -6.99 -4.71 -3.03
N PHE A 263 -8.12 -4.75 -2.35
CA PHE A 263 -8.44 -3.78 -1.32
C PHE A 263 -7.75 -4.16 -0.01
N VAL A 264 -6.93 -3.24 0.49
CA VAL A 264 -6.13 -3.44 1.70
C VAL A 264 -6.51 -2.36 2.72
N PRO A 265 -7.12 -2.72 3.85
CA PRO A 265 -7.47 -1.74 4.87
C PRO A 265 -6.22 -1.14 5.53
N LEU A 266 -6.32 0.13 5.94
CA LEU A 266 -5.26 0.87 6.62
C LEU A 266 -5.24 0.54 8.12
N ASP A 267 -4.93 -0.71 8.44
CA ASP A 267 -4.87 -1.24 9.81
C ASP A 267 -3.92 -2.44 9.93
N GLY A 268 -3.89 -3.09 11.09
CA GLY A 268 -3.04 -4.25 11.34
C GLY A 268 -3.41 -5.48 10.49
N PHE A 269 -4.71 -5.67 10.17
CA PHE A 269 -5.13 -6.73 9.25
C PHE A 269 -4.61 -6.46 7.85
N GLY A 270 -4.73 -5.21 7.36
CA GLY A 270 -4.23 -4.83 6.05
C GLY A 270 -2.72 -4.98 5.91
N ALA A 271 -1.95 -4.74 6.98
CA ALA A 271 -0.51 -4.99 6.97
C ALA A 271 -0.19 -6.49 6.78
N ARG A 272 -0.92 -7.38 7.47
CA ARG A 272 -0.76 -8.83 7.32
C ARG A 272 -1.22 -9.31 5.93
N LEU A 273 -2.33 -8.79 5.43
CA LEU A 273 -2.80 -9.08 4.08
C LEU A 273 -1.76 -8.65 3.03
N LEU A 274 -1.19 -7.45 3.19
CA LEU A 274 -0.15 -6.97 2.28
C LEU A 274 1.12 -7.83 2.33
N MET A 275 1.52 -8.29 3.52
CA MET A 275 2.63 -9.24 3.68
C MET A 275 2.37 -10.54 2.91
N LEU A 276 1.14 -11.07 2.96
CA LEU A 276 0.75 -12.24 2.18
C LEU A 276 0.83 -11.97 0.68
N LEU A 277 0.28 -10.84 0.20
CA LEU A 277 0.24 -10.46 -1.23
C LEU A 277 1.63 -10.17 -1.82
N THR A 278 2.65 -10.02 -1.01
CA THR A 278 4.04 -9.77 -1.43
C THR A 278 4.94 -11.01 -1.32
N GLN A 279 4.40 -12.15 -0.90
CA GLN A 279 5.14 -13.42 -0.91
C GLN A 279 5.37 -13.92 -2.35
N PRO A 280 6.49 -14.60 -2.61
CA PRO A 280 6.70 -15.28 -3.89
C PRO A 280 5.59 -16.32 -4.14
N HIS A 281 5.02 -16.30 -5.35
CA HIS A 281 3.99 -17.28 -5.77
C HIS A 281 2.78 -17.39 -4.84
N TRP A 282 2.42 -16.30 -4.15
CA TRP A 282 1.37 -16.29 -3.13
C TRP A 282 0.02 -16.84 -3.63
N GLN A 283 -0.34 -16.58 -4.89
CA GLN A 283 -1.60 -17.07 -5.49
C GLN A 283 -1.64 -18.59 -5.55
N GLU A 284 -0.58 -19.20 -6.08
CA GLU A 284 -0.47 -20.65 -6.20
C GLU A 284 -0.46 -21.31 -4.84
N ARG A 285 0.37 -20.79 -3.92
CA ARG A 285 0.45 -21.29 -2.55
C ARG A 285 -0.88 -21.20 -1.80
N LEU A 286 -1.64 -20.10 -2.00
CA LEU A 286 -2.95 -19.93 -1.39
C LEU A 286 -3.95 -20.95 -1.94
N LEU A 287 -3.96 -21.21 -3.24
CA LEU A 287 -4.80 -22.22 -3.86
C LEU A 287 -4.39 -23.63 -3.41
N ASP A 288 -3.10 -23.91 -3.29
CA ASP A 288 -2.57 -25.18 -2.79
C ASP A 288 -2.99 -25.45 -1.35
N LEU A 289 -3.12 -24.40 -0.56
CA LEU A 289 -3.58 -24.49 0.81
C LEU A 289 -5.09 -24.76 0.93
N LEU A 290 -5.88 -24.21 0.00
CA LEU A 290 -7.33 -24.19 0.11
C LEU A 290 -8.00 -25.41 -0.56
N PHE A 291 -7.43 -25.93 -1.63
CA PHE A 291 -8.09 -26.88 -2.49
C PHE A 291 -7.16 -27.99 -2.96
N GLU A 292 -7.68 -29.21 -3.01
CA GLU A 292 -7.00 -30.32 -3.67
C GLU A 292 -6.87 -30.03 -5.17
N PRO A 293 -5.80 -30.50 -5.83
CA PRO A 293 -5.55 -30.22 -7.24
C PRO A 293 -6.70 -30.58 -8.19
N GLU A 294 -7.41 -31.69 -7.91
CA GLU A 294 -8.55 -32.20 -8.70
C GLU A 294 -9.79 -31.31 -8.63
N ASP A 295 -9.97 -30.57 -7.53
CA ASP A 295 -11.13 -29.70 -7.32
C ASP A 295 -10.94 -28.32 -7.97
N ARG A 296 -9.70 -27.96 -8.32
CA ARG A 296 -9.37 -26.64 -8.86
C ARG A 296 -9.87 -26.47 -10.27
N THR A 297 -10.26 -25.27 -10.58
CA THR A 297 -10.61 -24.91 -11.95
C THR A 297 -9.64 -23.86 -12.49
N PHE A 298 -9.14 -24.09 -13.68
CA PHE A 298 -8.40 -23.09 -14.45
C PHE A 298 -9.37 -22.24 -15.28
N GLY A 299 -10.50 -21.88 -14.69
CA GLY A 299 -11.70 -21.34 -15.32
C GLY A 299 -11.48 -20.27 -16.39
N ARG A 300 -11.41 -20.70 -17.64
CA ARG A 300 -11.52 -19.84 -18.83
C ARG A 300 -12.98 -19.75 -19.29
N GLY A 301 -13.91 -19.63 -18.35
CA GLY A 301 -15.34 -19.55 -18.66
C GLY A 301 -15.91 -18.15 -18.45
N ALA A 302 -17.20 -17.99 -18.73
CA ALA A 302 -17.95 -16.75 -18.47
C ALA A 302 -18.11 -16.46 -16.96
N MET A 303 -17.50 -17.26 -16.07
CA MET A 303 -17.55 -17.09 -14.62
C MET A 303 -16.20 -17.53 -14.03
N GLU A 304 -15.59 -16.64 -13.27
CA GLU A 304 -14.36 -16.90 -12.51
C GLU A 304 -14.70 -17.52 -11.15
N TYR A 305 -14.19 -18.72 -10.86
CA TYR A 305 -14.20 -19.35 -9.55
C TYR A 305 -12.96 -20.24 -9.42
N ASP A 306 -12.55 -20.57 -8.21
CA ASP A 306 -11.25 -21.18 -7.96
C ASP A 306 -11.32 -22.71 -7.82
N ALA A 307 -12.43 -23.22 -7.29
CA ALA A 307 -12.64 -24.66 -7.16
C ALA A 307 -14.12 -25.05 -7.28
N GLN A 308 -14.37 -26.36 -7.51
CA GLN A 308 -15.69 -26.95 -7.45
C GLN A 308 -15.66 -28.20 -6.60
N VAL A 309 -16.29 -28.17 -5.43
CA VAL A 309 -16.36 -29.27 -4.47
C VAL A 309 -17.83 -29.69 -4.32
N GLU A 310 -18.14 -30.96 -4.53
CA GLU A 310 -19.51 -31.53 -4.39
C GLU A 310 -20.59 -30.72 -5.14
N GLY A 311 -20.23 -30.16 -6.31
CA GLY A 311 -21.14 -29.36 -7.12
C GLY A 311 -21.31 -27.89 -6.66
N VAL A 312 -20.65 -27.50 -5.58
CA VAL A 312 -20.58 -26.11 -5.11
C VAL A 312 -19.39 -25.41 -5.77
N LYS A 313 -19.63 -24.28 -6.42
CA LYS A 313 -18.55 -23.44 -6.98
C LYS A 313 -18.03 -22.47 -5.94
N ILE A 314 -16.72 -22.51 -5.70
CA ILE A 314 -16.07 -21.79 -4.62
C ILE A 314 -15.18 -20.68 -5.21
N PHE A 315 -15.38 -19.46 -4.74
CA PHE A 315 -14.57 -18.29 -5.07
C PHE A 315 -13.77 -17.87 -3.84
N SER A 316 -12.45 -17.76 -3.98
CA SER A 316 -11.58 -17.24 -2.91
C SER A 316 -11.45 -15.73 -3.01
N HIS A 317 -11.87 -15.02 -1.95
CA HIS A 317 -11.69 -13.59 -1.78
C HIS A 317 -10.65 -13.27 -0.67
N LEU A 318 -9.82 -14.24 -0.31
CA LEU A 318 -8.81 -14.06 0.72
C LEU A 318 -7.74 -13.01 0.35
N ASP A 319 -7.52 -12.80 -0.94
CA ASP A 319 -6.63 -11.78 -1.48
C ASP A 319 -7.22 -10.35 -1.51
N GLY A 320 -8.50 -10.19 -1.15
CA GLY A 320 -9.20 -8.92 -1.17
C GLY A 320 -9.44 -8.34 -2.57
N ASP A 321 -9.41 -9.16 -3.63
CA ASP A 321 -9.59 -8.68 -5.03
C ASP A 321 -11.03 -8.26 -5.32
N ILE A 322 -11.30 -6.96 -5.23
CA ILE A 322 -12.63 -6.37 -5.48
C ILE A 322 -12.99 -6.36 -6.96
N ALA A 323 -12.03 -6.38 -7.88
CA ALA A 323 -12.31 -6.46 -9.31
C ALA A 323 -12.83 -7.84 -9.69
N ARG A 324 -12.21 -8.91 -9.19
CA ARG A 324 -12.72 -10.28 -9.33
C ARG A 324 -14.08 -10.46 -8.65
N LEU A 325 -14.26 -9.92 -7.45
CA LEU A 325 -15.52 -9.99 -6.72
C LEU A 325 -16.67 -9.33 -7.48
N LEU A 326 -16.43 -8.19 -8.14
CA LEU A 326 -17.41 -7.52 -9.00
C LEU A 326 -17.81 -8.40 -10.18
N ARG A 327 -16.83 -8.94 -10.91
CA ARG A 327 -17.09 -9.85 -12.05
C ARG A 327 -17.81 -11.12 -11.60
N PHE A 328 -17.46 -11.66 -10.44
CA PHE A 328 -18.14 -12.81 -9.85
C PHE A 328 -19.61 -12.49 -9.56
N LYS A 329 -19.93 -11.37 -8.87
CA LYS A 329 -21.31 -10.94 -8.64
C LYS A 329 -22.11 -10.80 -9.93
N GLU A 330 -21.53 -10.18 -10.95
CA GLU A 330 -22.18 -10.03 -12.25
C GLU A 330 -22.46 -11.38 -12.93
N ALA A 331 -21.53 -12.33 -12.80
CA ALA A 331 -21.68 -13.66 -13.35
C ALA A 331 -22.70 -14.54 -12.63
N LEU A 332 -22.99 -14.27 -11.35
CA LEU A 332 -24.02 -14.96 -10.57
C LEU A 332 -25.43 -14.63 -11.01
N ARG A 333 -25.67 -13.42 -11.53
CA ARG A 333 -27.01 -12.95 -11.89
C ARG A 333 -27.70 -13.89 -12.89
N GLY A 334 -28.83 -14.46 -12.45
CA GLY A 334 -29.65 -15.36 -13.27
C GLY A 334 -29.05 -16.75 -13.53
N ARG A 335 -27.98 -17.14 -12.85
CA ARG A 335 -27.40 -18.49 -12.95
C ARG A 335 -27.86 -19.40 -11.83
N PRO A 336 -28.40 -20.58 -12.16
CA PRO A 336 -28.70 -21.59 -11.16
C PRO A 336 -27.42 -22.24 -10.63
N GLY A 337 -27.38 -22.60 -9.37
CA GLY A 337 -26.27 -23.31 -8.75
C GLY A 337 -26.05 -22.92 -7.30
N LYS A 338 -25.13 -23.61 -6.66
CA LYS A 338 -24.65 -23.29 -5.32
C LYS A 338 -23.30 -22.61 -5.43
N PHE A 339 -23.16 -21.48 -4.77
CA PHE A 339 -21.96 -20.67 -4.81
C PHE A 339 -21.52 -20.33 -3.40
N GLU A 340 -20.23 -20.38 -3.16
CA GLU A 340 -19.62 -20.02 -1.88
C GLU A 340 -18.45 -19.08 -2.09
N VAL A 341 -18.24 -18.16 -1.15
CA VAL A 341 -17.09 -17.26 -1.11
C VAL A 341 -16.31 -17.51 0.17
N LEU A 342 -15.02 -17.82 0.02
CA LEU A 342 -14.08 -17.91 1.13
C LEU A 342 -13.50 -16.54 1.38
N CYS A 343 -13.53 -16.06 2.63
CA CYS A 343 -12.95 -14.78 3.00
C CYS A 343 -12.43 -14.80 4.44
N PHE A 344 -11.66 -13.78 4.81
CA PHE A 344 -11.27 -13.58 6.20
C PHE A 344 -12.42 -12.97 7.01
N PRO A 345 -12.42 -13.12 8.36
CA PRO A 345 -13.46 -12.56 9.23
C PRO A 345 -13.69 -11.06 9.00
N GLN A 346 -12.61 -10.31 8.77
CA GLN A 346 -12.66 -8.86 8.53
C GLN A 346 -13.34 -8.47 7.22
N GLN A 347 -13.39 -9.39 6.25
CA GLN A 347 -14.01 -9.20 4.93
C GLN A 347 -15.47 -9.67 4.90
N ALA A 348 -15.88 -10.55 5.82
CA ALA A 348 -17.16 -11.26 5.73
C ALA A 348 -18.37 -10.33 5.65
N GLY A 349 -18.42 -9.28 6.47
CA GLY A 349 -19.50 -8.31 6.45
C GLY A 349 -19.62 -7.59 5.10
N PHE A 350 -18.50 -7.14 4.56
CA PHE A 350 -18.42 -6.49 3.25
C PHE A 350 -18.85 -7.43 2.12
N VAL A 351 -18.33 -8.66 2.11
CA VAL A 351 -18.64 -9.66 1.08
C VAL A 351 -20.12 -10.02 1.10
N GLY A 352 -20.70 -10.27 2.30
CA GLY A 352 -22.10 -10.58 2.46
C GLY A 352 -23.02 -9.44 1.99
N GLU A 353 -22.72 -8.20 2.41
CA GLU A 353 -23.47 -7.02 1.99
C GLU A 353 -23.38 -6.80 0.47
N PHE A 354 -22.20 -6.95 -0.11
CA PHE A 354 -22.02 -6.76 -1.55
C PHE A 354 -22.71 -7.82 -2.39
N LEU A 355 -22.69 -9.10 -1.97
CA LEU A 355 -23.28 -10.20 -2.74
C LEU A 355 -24.80 -10.38 -2.55
N GLU A 356 -25.42 -9.76 -1.55
CA GLU A 356 -26.87 -9.76 -1.36
C GLU A 356 -27.45 -11.19 -1.35
N ASP A 357 -26.87 -12.08 -0.58
CA ASP A 357 -27.28 -13.51 -0.44
C ASP A 357 -27.18 -14.37 -1.73
N MET A 358 -26.53 -13.87 -2.80
CA MET A 358 -26.32 -14.66 -4.02
C MET A 358 -25.32 -15.81 -3.86
N ALA A 359 -24.51 -15.80 -2.81
CA ALA A 359 -23.54 -16.85 -2.47
C ALA A 359 -23.40 -16.99 -0.96
N GLY A 360 -23.15 -18.21 -0.48
CA GLY A 360 -22.78 -18.46 0.91
C GLY A 360 -21.41 -17.86 1.25
N VAL A 361 -21.25 -17.28 2.44
CA VAL A 361 -19.96 -16.75 2.91
C VAL A 361 -19.36 -17.74 3.93
N LYS A 362 -18.17 -18.25 3.66
CA LYS A 362 -17.39 -19.07 4.59
C LYS A 362 -16.13 -18.31 5.03
N VAL A 363 -15.86 -18.36 6.33
CA VAL A 363 -14.76 -17.63 6.95
C VAL A 363 -13.59 -18.55 7.23
N ILE A 364 -12.39 -18.11 6.84
CA ILE A 364 -11.11 -18.74 7.14
C ILE A 364 -10.28 -17.78 7.99
N GLN A 365 -9.66 -18.30 9.06
CA GLN A 365 -8.81 -17.46 9.92
C GLN A 365 -7.48 -17.14 9.23
N LEU A 366 -7.06 -15.88 9.30
CA LEU A 366 -5.79 -15.44 8.70
C LEU A 366 -4.59 -16.18 9.30
N ASP A 367 -4.60 -16.41 10.62
CA ASP A 367 -3.53 -17.13 11.31
C ASP A 367 -3.32 -18.54 10.73
N ALA A 368 -4.41 -19.24 10.39
CA ALA A 368 -4.34 -20.57 9.78
C ALA A 368 -3.75 -20.57 8.36
N VAL A 369 -3.85 -19.45 7.66
CA VAL A 369 -3.21 -19.26 6.35
C VAL A 369 -1.73 -18.92 6.51
N GLU A 370 -1.38 -17.98 7.40
CA GLU A 370 0.00 -17.55 7.63
C GLU A 370 0.90 -18.67 8.16
N GLU A 371 0.40 -19.55 9.04
CA GLU A 371 1.15 -20.68 9.57
C GLU A 371 1.60 -21.69 8.49
N ARG A 372 0.93 -21.69 7.34
CA ARG A 372 1.17 -22.66 6.25
C ARG A 372 1.77 -22.01 4.98
N MET A 373 1.75 -20.69 4.90
CA MET A 373 2.37 -19.90 3.81
C MET A 373 3.82 -19.56 4.12
#